data_dbbd837e696c09c480465cd32ff9f05a
#
_entry.id   dbbd837e696c09c480465cd32ff9f05a
#
_cell.length_a   1.000
_cell.length_b   1.000
_cell.length_c   1.000
_cell.angle_alpha   90.00
_cell.angle_beta   90.00
_cell.angle_gamma   90.00
#
_symmetry.space_group_name_H-M   'P 1'
#
loop_
_entity.id
_entity.type
_entity.pdbx_description
1 polymer ?
#
loop_
_entity_poly.entity_id
_entity_poly.type
_entity_poly.pdbx_seq_one_letter_code
_entity_poly.pdbx_strand_id
1 'polypeptide(L)'
;QQKGKGQQDDMLLNYFQADELEAMKKTNYDLLDKYWSSSISQRHSVNLSGGTEKANYFAGASYYTQDGNIGKLDYDRWNYRAGVSGNVSKYTKATVSVSGDYSKKISHMSSSGGGNQEDYVYMMKNPSYVPDEINGYPIYHSGMENNPSFNNYYNYKSLYDSRNNQEQTANSMSLQASLEHDFSWWEPLKGLQLKFTYSKNINNDKRNQIRMENYVYRVKNRGGSGKHLYVTDPSQIIDND
;
A
#
# COMPACT_ATOMS: atom_id res chain seq x y z
N GLN A 1 32.13 42.75 -27.74
CA GLN A 1 31.45 41.65 -28.42
C GLN A 1 31.84 40.31 -27.79
N GLN A 2 31.37 40.01 -26.61
CA GLN A 2 31.38 38.68 -26.01
C GLN A 2 29.94 38.19 -25.89
N LYS A 3 29.31 37.99 -27.03
CA LYS A 3 28.05 37.25 -27.12
C LYS A 3 28.39 35.91 -27.77
N GLY A 4 28.31 34.83 -27.05
CA GLY A 4 28.31 33.57 -27.74
C GLY A 4 28.60 32.30 -26.95
N LYS A 5 29.38 32.31 -25.87
CA LYS A 5 29.69 31.04 -25.19
C LYS A 5 28.59 30.60 -24.21
N GLY A 6 28.03 31.50 -23.42
CA GLY A 6 26.98 31.12 -22.44
C GLY A 6 25.64 30.73 -23.05
N GLN A 7 25.22 31.40 -24.14
CA GLN A 7 23.96 31.08 -24.81
C GLN A 7 23.97 29.76 -25.58
N GLN A 8 25.12 29.33 -26.05
CA GLN A 8 25.27 28.06 -26.77
C GLN A 8 25.27 26.88 -25.81
N ASP A 9 25.85 27.03 -24.62
CA ASP A 9 25.80 26.02 -23.58
C ASP A 9 24.39 25.87 -22.99
N ASP A 10 23.67 26.96 -22.80
CA ASP A 10 22.23 26.93 -22.35
C ASP A 10 21.33 26.30 -23.42
N MET A 11 21.56 26.52 -24.69
CA MET A 11 20.82 25.87 -25.77
C MET A 11 21.10 24.38 -25.84
N LEU A 12 22.35 23.94 -25.61
CA LEU A 12 22.71 22.53 -25.59
C LEU A 12 22.02 21.77 -24.41
N LEU A 13 21.78 22.45 -23.30
CA LEU A 13 21.12 21.88 -22.14
C LEU A 13 19.58 21.76 -22.30
N ASN A 14 18.99 22.63 -23.14
CA ASN A 14 17.51 22.73 -23.25
C ASN A 14 16.94 22.01 -24.47
N TYR A 15 17.78 21.60 -25.44
CA TYR A 15 17.34 20.90 -26.64
C TYR A 15 18.09 19.58 -26.80
N PHE A 16 17.36 18.54 -27.22
CA PHE A 16 17.95 17.27 -27.58
C PHE A 16 18.71 17.39 -28.89
N GLN A 17 19.94 16.88 -28.89
CA GLN A 17 20.77 16.82 -30.08
C GLN A 17 20.35 15.66 -31.00
N ALA A 18 20.81 15.69 -32.26
CA ALA A 18 20.41 14.66 -33.24
C ALA A 18 20.87 13.25 -32.82
N ASP A 19 22.05 13.12 -32.24
CA ASP A 19 22.58 11.86 -31.72
C ASP A 19 21.79 11.34 -30.50
N GLU A 20 21.33 12.24 -29.62
CA GLU A 20 20.44 11.90 -28.50
C GLU A 20 19.12 11.37 -29.03
N LEU A 21 18.49 12.02 -29.99
CA LEU A 21 17.23 11.61 -30.59
C LEU A 21 17.35 10.25 -31.28
N GLU A 22 18.47 9.98 -31.94
CA GLU A 22 18.77 8.67 -32.54
C GLU A 22 18.88 7.56 -31.48
N ALA A 23 19.55 7.86 -30.35
CA ALA A 23 19.65 6.91 -29.24
C ALA A 23 18.28 6.63 -28.61
N MET A 24 17.47 7.70 -28.37
CA MET A 24 16.13 7.60 -27.78
C MET A 24 15.17 6.76 -28.62
N LYS A 25 15.29 6.79 -29.95
CA LYS A 25 14.48 5.94 -30.84
C LYS A 25 14.70 4.44 -30.63
N LYS A 26 15.86 4.07 -30.09
CA LYS A 26 16.27 2.68 -29.85
C LYS A 26 16.01 2.20 -28.43
N THR A 27 15.57 3.09 -27.55
CA THR A 27 15.33 2.80 -26.12
C THR A 27 13.85 2.89 -25.80
N ASN A 28 13.38 1.97 -25.00
CA ASN A 28 12.01 2.01 -24.44
C ASN A 28 12.05 1.43 -23.02
N TYR A 29 12.25 2.31 -22.04
CA TYR A 29 12.23 1.94 -20.65
C TYR A 29 10.81 2.14 -20.10
N ASP A 30 9.99 1.10 -20.20
CA ASP A 30 8.65 1.10 -19.62
C ASP A 30 8.71 0.58 -18.19
N LEU A 31 8.63 1.50 -17.23
CA LEU A 31 8.70 1.15 -15.82
C LEU A 31 7.42 0.44 -15.34
N LEU A 32 6.29 0.69 -15.97
CA LEU A 32 5.09 -0.05 -15.63
C LEU A 32 5.22 -1.52 -16.05
N ASP A 33 5.65 -1.78 -17.26
CA ASP A 33 5.86 -3.15 -17.73
C ASP A 33 6.89 -3.89 -16.85
N LYS A 34 7.93 -3.18 -16.41
CA LYS A 34 8.99 -3.75 -15.56
C LYS A 34 8.52 -4.10 -14.15
N TYR A 35 7.71 -3.25 -13.52
CA TYR A 35 7.36 -3.34 -12.09
C TYR A 35 5.92 -3.75 -11.80
N TRP A 36 5.09 -3.81 -12.83
CA TRP A 36 3.72 -4.29 -12.69
C TRP A 36 3.69 -5.82 -12.71
N SER A 37 3.06 -6.39 -11.71
CA SER A 37 2.79 -7.83 -11.67
C SER A 37 1.30 -8.10 -11.53
N SER A 38 0.85 -9.22 -12.09
CA SER A 38 -0.51 -9.67 -11.83
C SER A 38 -0.65 -10.09 -10.38
N SER A 39 -1.64 -9.55 -9.71
CA SER A 39 -1.93 -9.91 -8.33
C SER A 39 -3.08 -10.91 -8.25
N ILE A 40 -3.03 -11.76 -7.25
CA ILE A 40 -4.08 -12.73 -6.95
C ILE A 40 -4.71 -12.35 -5.62
N SER A 41 -6.02 -12.36 -5.57
CA SER A 41 -6.76 -12.28 -4.31
C SER A 41 -7.51 -13.58 -4.07
N GLN A 42 -7.51 -14.03 -2.80
CA GLN A 42 -8.19 -15.25 -2.40
C GLN A 42 -9.00 -15.00 -1.14
N ARG A 43 -10.14 -15.68 -1.06
CA ARG A 43 -10.98 -15.67 0.12
C ARG A 43 -11.47 -17.07 0.46
N HIS A 44 -11.21 -17.47 1.68
CA HIS A 44 -11.67 -18.74 2.24
C HIS A 44 -12.58 -18.44 3.41
N SER A 45 -13.69 -19.15 3.51
CA SER A 45 -14.60 -18.98 4.63
C SER A 45 -15.25 -20.31 5.05
N VAL A 46 -15.36 -20.47 6.35
CA VAL A 46 -16.06 -21.59 6.97
C VAL A 46 -17.11 -21.04 7.92
N ASN A 47 -18.32 -21.57 7.85
CA ASN A 47 -19.41 -21.21 8.74
C ASN A 47 -20.07 -22.49 9.23
N LEU A 48 -20.37 -22.49 10.52
CA LEU A 48 -21.08 -23.54 11.22
C LEU A 48 -22.25 -22.92 11.96
N SER A 49 -23.42 -23.53 11.89
CA SER A 49 -24.56 -23.14 12.70
C SER A 49 -25.38 -24.36 13.04
N GLY A 50 -26.01 -24.32 14.15
CA GLY A 50 -26.88 -25.37 14.62
C GLY A 50 -27.68 -24.95 15.83
N GLY A 51 -28.53 -25.84 16.29
CA GLY A 51 -29.33 -25.56 17.47
C GLY A 51 -30.38 -26.58 17.75
N THR A 52 -31.09 -26.31 18.82
CA THR A 52 -32.26 -27.03 19.28
C THR A 52 -33.40 -26.03 19.46
N GLU A 53 -34.58 -26.48 19.85
CA GLU A 53 -35.68 -25.58 20.20
C GLU A 53 -35.34 -24.61 21.35
N LYS A 54 -34.32 -24.94 22.17
CA LYS A 54 -33.96 -24.16 23.36
C LYS A 54 -32.72 -23.29 23.15
N ALA A 55 -31.83 -23.64 22.22
CA ALA A 55 -30.60 -22.94 22.04
C ALA A 55 -30.10 -23.01 20.58
N ASN A 56 -29.55 -21.91 20.09
CA ASN A 56 -28.94 -21.81 18.78
C ASN A 56 -27.51 -21.32 18.92
N TYR A 57 -26.65 -21.80 18.05
CA TYR A 57 -25.27 -21.36 18.00
C TYR A 57 -24.81 -21.12 16.56
N PHE A 58 -23.85 -20.27 16.39
CA PHE A 58 -23.16 -20.06 15.14
C PHE A 58 -21.67 -19.80 15.38
N ALA A 59 -20.85 -20.21 14.45
CA ALA A 59 -19.44 -19.86 14.39
C ALA A 59 -19.03 -19.68 12.93
N GLY A 60 -18.14 -18.75 12.68
CA GLY A 60 -17.61 -18.51 11.34
C GLY A 60 -16.24 -17.90 11.40
N ALA A 61 -15.41 -18.29 10.44
CA ALA A 61 -14.12 -17.69 10.22
C ALA A 61 -13.91 -17.47 8.71
N SER A 62 -13.23 -16.39 8.35
CA SER A 62 -12.81 -16.16 6.97
C SER A 62 -11.40 -15.59 6.94
N TYR A 63 -10.65 -16.02 5.94
CA TYR A 63 -9.33 -15.51 5.61
C TYR A 63 -9.40 -14.88 4.22
N TYR A 64 -8.83 -13.70 4.10
CA TYR A 64 -8.66 -12.99 2.84
C TYR A 64 -7.20 -12.61 2.69
N THR A 65 -6.64 -12.86 1.51
CA THR A 65 -5.30 -12.41 1.14
C THR A 65 -5.33 -11.74 -0.23
N GLN A 66 -4.53 -10.72 -0.40
CA GLN A 66 -4.39 -9.98 -1.65
C GLN A 66 -2.98 -9.45 -1.79
N ASP A 67 -2.33 -9.82 -2.88
CA ASP A 67 -1.05 -9.25 -3.28
C ASP A 67 -1.29 -7.94 -4.05
N GLY A 68 -0.32 -7.03 -4.01
CA GLY A 68 -0.35 -5.81 -4.81
C GLY A 68 0.20 -6.01 -6.22
N ASN A 69 -0.25 -5.17 -7.14
CA ASN A 69 0.27 -5.15 -8.50
C ASN A 69 1.62 -4.44 -8.63
N ILE A 70 1.96 -3.60 -7.66
CA ILE A 70 3.17 -2.77 -7.65
C ILE A 70 3.86 -2.90 -6.31
N GLY A 71 5.13 -3.29 -6.33
CA GLY A 71 5.99 -3.29 -5.16
C GLY A 71 5.67 -4.37 -4.13
N LYS A 72 6.03 -4.06 -2.90
CA LYS A 72 5.85 -4.93 -1.73
C LYS A 72 4.53 -4.57 -1.04
N LEU A 73 3.43 -4.84 -1.69
CA LEU A 73 2.10 -4.58 -1.14
C LEU A 73 1.39 -5.91 -0.91
N ASP A 74 1.23 -6.26 0.36
CA ASP A 74 0.53 -7.47 0.78
C ASP A 74 -0.54 -7.10 1.79
N TYR A 75 -1.67 -7.72 1.70
CA TYR A 75 -2.78 -7.54 2.61
C TYR A 75 -3.39 -8.86 2.99
N ASP A 76 -3.37 -9.15 4.29
CA ASP A 76 -4.02 -10.31 4.90
C ASP A 76 -5.08 -9.86 5.88
N ARG A 77 -6.21 -10.57 5.91
CA ARG A 77 -7.27 -10.31 6.87
C ARG A 77 -7.96 -11.58 7.33
N TRP A 78 -8.01 -11.75 8.62
CA TRP A 78 -8.82 -12.75 9.30
C TRP A 78 -10.06 -12.09 9.88
N ASN A 79 -11.21 -12.73 9.71
CA ASN A 79 -12.43 -12.35 10.41
C ASN A 79 -12.96 -13.57 11.14
N TYR A 80 -13.50 -13.36 12.31
CA TYR A 80 -14.13 -14.40 13.10
C TYR A 80 -15.40 -13.89 13.75
N ARG A 81 -16.34 -14.79 13.94
CA ARG A 81 -17.58 -14.54 14.68
C ARG A 81 -18.07 -15.82 15.32
N ALA A 82 -18.59 -15.72 16.51
CA ALA A 82 -19.25 -16.83 17.19
C ALA A 82 -20.35 -16.29 18.10
N GLY A 83 -21.35 -17.07 18.32
CA GLY A 83 -22.41 -16.69 19.23
C GLY A 83 -23.31 -17.85 19.61
N VAL A 84 -23.90 -17.69 20.74
CA VAL A 84 -24.93 -18.61 21.27
C VAL A 84 -26.08 -17.80 21.78
N SER A 85 -27.30 -18.27 21.50
CA SER A 85 -28.50 -17.76 22.10
C SER A 85 -29.34 -18.90 22.62
N GLY A 86 -29.91 -18.74 23.78
CA GLY A 86 -30.74 -19.80 24.38
C GLY A 86 -31.73 -19.29 25.41
N ASN A 87 -32.76 -20.08 25.61
CA ASN A 87 -33.76 -19.85 26.64
C ASN A 87 -33.20 -20.35 27.98
N VAL A 88 -32.80 -19.41 28.85
CA VAL A 88 -32.36 -19.72 30.23
C VAL A 88 -33.52 -20.15 31.08
N SER A 89 -34.72 -19.61 30.80
CA SER A 89 -35.99 -20.01 31.40
C SER A 89 -37.12 -19.87 30.37
N LYS A 90 -38.34 -20.25 30.75
CA LYS A 90 -39.55 -20.09 29.91
C LYS A 90 -39.75 -18.63 29.43
N TYR A 91 -39.28 -17.67 30.23
CA TYR A 91 -39.50 -16.23 30.02
C TYR A 91 -38.25 -15.44 29.80
N THR A 92 -37.07 -16.10 29.81
CA THR A 92 -35.80 -15.41 29.73
C THR A 92 -34.92 -16.01 28.63
N LYS A 93 -34.47 -15.16 27.69
CA LYS A 93 -33.54 -15.52 26.65
C LYS A 93 -32.22 -14.77 26.86
N ALA A 94 -31.11 -15.47 26.79
CA ALA A 94 -29.79 -14.91 26.82
C ALA A 94 -29.10 -15.10 25.47
N THR A 95 -28.35 -14.10 25.04
CA THR A 95 -27.53 -14.17 23.83
C THR A 95 -26.13 -13.62 24.12
N VAL A 96 -25.12 -14.36 23.74
CA VAL A 96 -23.71 -13.90 23.79
C VAL A 96 -23.10 -14.09 22.42
N SER A 97 -22.43 -13.07 21.95
CA SER A 97 -21.68 -13.15 20.68
C SER A 97 -20.37 -12.42 20.77
N VAL A 98 -19.38 -12.92 20.05
CA VAL A 98 -18.09 -12.32 19.83
C VAL A 98 -17.82 -12.27 18.34
N SER A 99 -17.30 -11.15 17.88
CA SER A 99 -16.81 -11.00 16.51
C SER A 99 -15.57 -10.13 16.50
N GLY A 100 -14.76 -10.28 15.50
CA GLY A 100 -13.60 -9.44 15.33
C GLY A 100 -12.88 -9.71 14.03
N ASP A 101 -11.87 -8.89 13.82
CA ASP A 101 -10.97 -9.03 12.68
C ASP A 101 -9.52 -8.73 13.09
N TYR A 102 -8.63 -9.35 12.40
CA TYR A 102 -7.20 -9.06 12.42
C TYR A 102 -6.75 -8.85 10.99
N SER A 103 -6.11 -7.71 10.71
CA SER A 103 -5.53 -7.44 9.41
C SER A 103 -4.07 -7.04 9.53
N LYS A 104 -3.30 -7.42 8.51
CA LYS A 104 -1.91 -7.06 8.33
C LYS A 104 -1.75 -6.52 6.92
N LYS A 105 -1.21 -5.30 6.81
CA LYS A 105 -0.85 -4.67 5.55
C LYS A 105 0.64 -4.38 5.56
N ILE A 106 1.33 -4.86 4.54
CA ILE A 106 2.72 -4.49 4.27
C ILE A 106 2.71 -3.59 3.04
N SER A 107 3.43 -2.49 3.10
CA SER A 107 3.67 -1.62 1.96
C SER A 107 5.10 -1.09 2.01
N HIS A 108 5.68 -0.79 0.85
CA HIS A 108 6.92 -0.03 0.85
C HIS A 108 6.63 1.41 1.28
N MET A 109 7.67 2.10 1.71
CA MET A 109 7.57 3.52 2.02
C MET A 109 8.02 4.33 0.82
N SER A 110 7.14 5.17 0.29
CA SER A 110 7.55 6.17 -0.69
C SER A 110 8.38 7.26 -0.01
N SER A 111 9.32 7.84 -0.76
CA SER A 111 10.16 8.92 -0.26
C SER A 111 9.36 10.18 0.08
N SER A 112 8.26 10.41 -0.63
CA SER A 112 7.36 11.56 -0.46
C SER A 112 6.29 11.35 0.62
N GLY A 113 6.09 10.11 1.07
CA GLY A 113 5.04 9.77 2.04
C GLY A 113 3.67 9.51 1.42
N GLY A 114 3.51 9.66 0.10
CA GLY A 114 2.21 9.51 -0.60
C GLY A 114 1.81 8.06 -0.92
N GLY A 115 2.74 7.13 -0.84
CA GLY A 115 2.48 5.70 -1.02
C GLY A 115 2.31 5.25 -2.48
N ASN A 116 1.65 4.11 -2.66
CA ASN A 116 1.62 3.39 -3.95
C ASN A 116 1.00 4.16 -5.12
N GLN A 117 0.09 5.09 -4.85
CA GLN A 117 -0.51 5.91 -5.90
C GLN A 117 0.52 6.86 -6.52
N GLU A 118 1.39 7.45 -5.71
CA GLU A 118 2.47 8.28 -6.22
C GLU A 118 3.47 7.49 -7.04
N ASP A 119 3.82 6.28 -6.60
CA ASP A 119 4.73 5.41 -7.32
C ASP A 119 4.20 5.06 -8.71
N TYR A 120 2.91 4.75 -8.82
CA TYR A 120 2.24 4.54 -10.10
C TYR A 120 2.34 5.76 -11.02
N VAL A 121 2.05 6.95 -10.48
CA VAL A 121 2.13 8.21 -11.24
C VAL A 121 3.56 8.51 -11.70
N TYR A 122 4.56 8.26 -10.86
CA TYR A 122 5.96 8.44 -11.23
C TYR A 122 6.39 7.48 -12.33
N MET A 123 6.03 6.20 -12.25
CA MET A 123 6.32 5.23 -13.30
C MET A 123 5.68 5.61 -14.63
N MET A 124 4.42 6.08 -14.62
CA MET A 124 3.74 6.54 -15.82
C MET A 124 4.36 7.81 -16.43
N LYS A 125 4.89 8.70 -15.59
CA LYS A 125 5.50 9.96 -16.04
C LYS A 125 6.96 9.80 -16.45
N ASN A 126 7.59 8.66 -16.17
CA ASN A 126 8.97 8.43 -16.55
C ASN A 126 9.12 8.43 -18.07
N PRO A 127 9.96 9.28 -18.65
CA PRO A 127 10.18 9.26 -20.10
C PRO A 127 10.79 7.93 -20.53
N SER A 128 10.34 7.36 -21.63
CA SER A 128 10.79 6.05 -22.11
C SER A 128 12.28 5.98 -22.49
N TYR A 129 12.96 7.09 -22.57
CA TYR A 129 14.40 7.15 -22.79
C TYR A 129 15.23 7.22 -21.50
N VAL A 130 14.59 7.31 -20.34
CA VAL A 130 15.25 7.38 -19.03
C VAL A 130 15.21 6.03 -18.35
N PRO A 131 16.37 5.35 -18.18
CA PRO A 131 16.45 4.12 -17.44
C PRO A 131 16.24 4.38 -15.93
N ASP A 132 15.72 3.40 -15.23
CA ASP A 132 15.64 3.44 -13.77
C ASP A 132 16.95 3.07 -13.09
N GLU A 133 17.87 2.43 -13.82
CA GLU A 133 19.21 2.08 -13.34
C GLU A 133 20.26 2.07 -14.47
N ILE A 134 21.50 2.31 -14.11
CA ILE A 134 22.67 2.09 -14.96
C ILE A 134 23.70 1.29 -14.15
N ASN A 135 24.05 0.09 -14.61
CA ASN A 135 25.00 -0.81 -13.93
C ASN A 135 24.63 -1.08 -12.46
N GLY A 136 23.34 -1.17 -12.14
CA GLY A 136 22.85 -1.38 -10.79
C GLY A 136 22.69 -0.13 -9.94
N TYR A 137 23.13 1.04 -10.44
CA TYR A 137 22.94 2.32 -9.76
C TYR A 137 21.58 2.93 -10.11
N PRO A 138 20.69 3.17 -9.12
CA PRO A 138 19.40 3.81 -9.36
C PRO A 138 19.58 5.24 -9.87
N ILE A 139 18.97 5.57 -10.99
CA ILE A 139 19.11 6.87 -11.65
C ILE A 139 17.84 7.69 -11.48
N TYR A 140 17.96 8.94 -11.04
CA TYR A 140 16.85 9.87 -11.06
C TYR A 140 16.91 10.79 -12.29
N HIS A 141 15.74 11.26 -12.71
CA HIS A 141 15.63 12.18 -13.83
C HIS A 141 15.83 13.62 -13.37
N SER A 142 16.82 14.30 -13.93
CA SER A 142 17.19 15.68 -13.59
C SER A 142 16.13 16.75 -13.95
N GLY A 143 15.13 16.42 -14.74
CA GLY A 143 14.07 17.37 -15.12
C GLY A 143 13.12 17.77 -13.98
N MET A 144 13.24 17.16 -12.80
CA MET A 144 12.44 17.49 -11.62
C MET A 144 13.16 18.38 -10.60
N GLU A 145 14.41 18.72 -10.83
CA GLU A 145 15.24 19.51 -9.90
C GLU A 145 14.70 20.92 -9.62
N ASN A 146 13.91 21.49 -10.53
CA ASN A 146 13.41 22.85 -10.43
C ASN A 146 12.04 22.96 -9.75
N ASN A 147 11.48 21.88 -9.22
CA ASN A 147 10.23 21.95 -8.48
C ASN A 147 10.50 21.80 -6.98
N PRO A 148 10.50 22.91 -6.20
CA PRO A 148 10.75 22.87 -4.76
C PRO A 148 9.73 22.05 -3.97
N SER A 149 8.61 21.70 -4.57
CA SER A 149 7.63 20.79 -3.99
C SER A 149 8.00 19.31 -4.16
N PHE A 150 8.98 18.99 -5.00
CA PHE A 150 9.52 17.66 -5.24
C PHE A 150 11.00 17.62 -4.86
N ASN A 151 11.30 17.93 -3.62
CA ASN A 151 12.66 17.82 -3.05
C ASN A 151 13.17 16.38 -2.96
N ASN A 152 12.59 15.47 -3.68
CA ASN A 152 12.91 14.08 -3.54
C ASN A 152 13.42 13.54 -4.86
N TYR A 153 14.69 13.22 -4.85
CA TYR A 153 15.33 12.39 -5.83
C TYR A 153 14.62 11.03 -5.86
N TYR A 154 13.55 10.95 -6.65
CA TYR A 154 12.72 9.75 -6.71
C TYR A 154 13.29 8.76 -7.71
N ASN A 155 13.42 7.52 -7.28
CA ASN A 155 13.67 6.37 -8.13
C ASN A 155 12.95 5.15 -7.54
N TYR A 156 12.05 4.56 -8.31
CA TYR A 156 11.26 3.44 -7.83
C TYR A 156 12.09 2.19 -7.56
N LYS A 157 13.12 1.92 -8.36
CA LYS A 157 14.03 0.79 -8.11
C LYS A 157 14.71 0.91 -6.75
N SER A 158 15.19 2.08 -6.40
CA SER A 158 15.81 2.34 -5.10
C SER A 158 14.84 2.03 -3.94
N LEU A 159 13.58 2.39 -4.08
CA LEU A 159 12.54 2.05 -3.10
C LEU A 159 12.23 0.55 -3.10
N TYR A 160 12.10 -0.05 -4.27
CA TYR A 160 11.78 -1.46 -4.43
C TYR A 160 12.87 -2.37 -3.84
N ASP A 161 14.13 -2.06 -4.09
CA ASP A 161 15.28 -2.83 -3.59
C ASP A 161 15.60 -2.54 -2.12
N SER A 162 15.11 -1.41 -1.61
CA SER A 162 15.35 -1.03 -0.22
C SER A 162 14.66 -1.95 0.78
N ARG A 163 15.11 -1.92 2.03
CA ARG A 163 14.44 -2.56 3.16
C ARG A 163 13.33 -1.69 3.76
N ASN A 164 13.10 -0.50 3.16
CA ASN A 164 12.09 0.42 3.63
C ASN A 164 10.70 -0.19 3.46
N ASN A 165 10.01 -0.32 4.57
CA ASN A 165 8.65 -0.84 4.57
C ASN A 165 7.83 -0.24 5.70
N GLN A 166 6.54 -0.33 5.55
CA GLN A 166 5.56 -0.05 6.58
C GLN A 166 4.69 -1.29 6.76
N GLU A 167 4.68 -1.79 7.97
CA GLU A 167 3.75 -2.83 8.40
C GLU A 167 2.68 -2.19 9.28
N GLN A 168 1.43 -2.36 8.90
CA GLN A 168 0.28 -1.93 9.67
C GLN A 168 -0.54 -3.15 10.05
N THR A 169 -0.75 -3.34 11.35
CA THR A 169 -1.65 -4.35 11.89
C THR A 169 -2.82 -3.68 12.57
N ALA A 170 -4.02 -4.14 12.27
CA ALA A 170 -5.24 -3.71 12.93
C ALA A 170 -5.94 -4.93 13.51
N ASN A 171 -6.40 -4.80 14.74
CA ASN A 171 -7.13 -5.83 15.44
C ASN A 171 -8.37 -5.22 16.09
N SER A 172 -9.53 -5.75 15.76
CA SER A 172 -10.78 -5.36 16.38
C SER A 172 -11.47 -6.57 17.02
N MET A 173 -12.08 -6.35 18.16
CA MET A 173 -12.92 -7.35 18.84
C MET A 173 -14.16 -6.67 19.41
N SER A 174 -15.30 -7.24 19.14
CA SER A 174 -16.59 -6.84 19.69
C SER A 174 -17.20 -8.00 20.47
N LEU A 175 -17.50 -7.76 21.72
CA LEU A 175 -18.26 -8.65 22.58
C LEU A 175 -19.64 -8.05 22.81
N GLN A 176 -20.70 -8.84 22.62
CA GLN A 176 -22.07 -8.44 22.90
C GLN A 176 -22.75 -9.51 23.75
N ALA A 177 -23.41 -9.09 24.81
CA ALA A 177 -24.26 -9.93 25.64
C ALA A 177 -25.62 -9.25 25.78
N SER A 178 -26.69 -10.00 25.61
CA SER A 178 -28.04 -9.50 25.84
C SER A 178 -28.86 -10.48 26.64
N LEU A 179 -29.74 -9.93 27.45
CA LEU A 179 -30.75 -10.65 28.25
C LEU A 179 -32.09 -10.05 27.91
N GLU A 180 -33.04 -10.90 27.51
CA GLU A 180 -34.39 -10.53 27.20
C GLU A 180 -35.32 -11.27 28.21
N HIS A 181 -36.16 -10.54 28.89
CA HIS A 181 -37.13 -11.08 29.84
C HIS A 181 -38.54 -10.66 29.49
N ASP A 182 -39.45 -11.64 29.41
CA ASP A 182 -40.89 -11.45 29.17
C ASP A 182 -41.64 -11.58 30.49
N PHE A 183 -42.41 -10.55 30.86
CA PHE A 183 -43.18 -10.50 32.08
C PHE A 183 -44.58 -11.07 31.92
N SER A 184 -44.86 -11.84 30.86
CA SER A 184 -46.20 -12.45 30.62
C SER A 184 -46.68 -13.39 31.71
N TRP A 185 -45.80 -13.80 32.64
CA TRP A 185 -46.14 -14.60 33.82
C TRP A 185 -46.80 -13.79 34.94
N TRP A 186 -46.74 -12.45 34.89
CA TRP A 186 -47.31 -11.57 35.89
C TRP A 186 -48.34 -10.64 35.25
N GLU A 187 -49.62 -10.87 35.57
CA GLU A 187 -50.76 -10.19 34.95
C GLU A 187 -50.64 -8.65 34.86
N PRO A 188 -50.16 -7.93 35.90
CA PRO A 188 -49.99 -6.47 35.81
C PRO A 188 -49.01 -5.98 34.78
N LEU A 189 -48.05 -6.84 34.38
CA LEU A 189 -47.01 -6.52 33.41
C LEU A 189 -47.09 -7.37 32.14
N LYS A 190 -48.22 -8.03 31.93
CA LYS A 190 -48.43 -8.87 30.76
C LYS A 190 -48.25 -8.07 29.45
N GLY A 191 -47.36 -8.56 28.60
CA GLY A 191 -46.98 -7.88 27.36
C GLY A 191 -45.78 -6.94 27.49
N LEU A 192 -45.24 -6.75 28.71
CA LEU A 192 -43.99 -6.04 28.88
C LEU A 192 -42.81 -6.98 28.63
N GLN A 193 -41.87 -6.51 27.78
CA GLN A 193 -40.58 -7.17 27.54
C GLN A 193 -39.47 -6.22 27.89
N LEU A 194 -38.48 -6.68 28.66
CA LEU A 194 -37.29 -5.94 29.01
C LEU A 194 -36.10 -6.56 28.30
N LYS A 195 -35.35 -5.74 27.60
CA LYS A 195 -34.07 -6.13 26.98
C LYS A 195 -32.95 -5.32 27.56
N PHE A 196 -31.98 -6.01 28.12
CA PHE A 196 -30.68 -5.45 28.51
C PHE A 196 -29.62 -5.89 27.50
N THR A 197 -28.78 -4.96 27.03
CA THR A 197 -27.68 -5.27 26.15
C THR A 197 -26.42 -4.62 26.67
N TYR A 198 -25.36 -5.40 26.78
CA TYR A 198 -24.00 -4.95 27.03
C TYR A 198 -23.15 -5.18 25.78
N SER A 199 -22.40 -4.19 25.39
CA SER A 199 -21.45 -4.32 24.29
C SER A 199 -20.11 -3.70 24.67
N LYS A 200 -19.03 -4.36 24.28
CA LYS A 200 -17.67 -3.89 24.46
C LYS A 200 -16.89 -4.06 23.16
N ASN A 201 -16.31 -2.95 22.66
CA ASN A 201 -15.46 -2.94 21.49
C ASN A 201 -14.03 -2.64 21.93
N ILE A 202 -13.07 -3.38 21.38
CA ILE A 202 -11.65 -3.21 21.60
C ILE A 202 -11.02 -3.09 20.23
N ASN A 203 -10.32 -1.99 19.97
CA ASN A 203 -9.59 -1.76 18.74
C ASN A 203 -8.13 -1.49 19.09
N ASN A 204 -7.23 -2.11 18.36
CA ASN A 204 -5.79 -1.92 18.51
C ASN A 204 -5.14 -1.86 17.13
N ASP A 205 -4.55 -0.70 16.83
CA ASP A 205 -3.82 -0.45 15.59
C ASP A 205 -2.35 -0.25 15.91
N LYS A 206 -1.48 -0.96 15.18
CA LYS A 206 -0.03 -0.84 15.31
C LYS A 206 0.58 -0.57 13.95
N ARG A 207 1.45 0.43 13.88
CA ARG A 207 2.23 0.76 12.70
C ARG A 207 3.71 0.67 13.01
N ASN A 208 4.40 -0.20 12.30
CA ASN A 208 5.86 -0.31 12.33
C ASN A 208 6.40 0.25 11.02
N GLN A 209 7.43 1.07 11.08
CA GLN A 209 8.07 1.64 9.91
C GLN A 209 9.57 1.44 10.00
N ILE A 210 10.15 0.90 8.93
CA ILE A 210 11.59 0.84 8.73
C ILE A 210 11.89 1.85 7.63
N ARG A 211 12.67 2.87 7.98
CA ARG A 211 13.13 3.90 7.05
C ARG A 211 14.64 3.98 7.12
N MET A 212 15.27 3.66 6.01
CA MET A 212 16.71 3.77 5.80
C MET A 212 16.96 4.76 4.65
N GLU A 213 18.11 5.35 4.60
CA GLU A 213 18.51 6.21 3.49
C GLU A 213 18.55 5.39 2.19
N ASN A 214 18.01 5.98 1.13
CA ASN A 214 18.07 5.45 -0.20
C ASN A 214 18.94 6.35 -1.05
N TYR A 215 19.96 5.77 -1.67
CA TYR A 215 20.84 6.49 -2.57
C TYR A 215 20.29 6.43 -3.99
N VAL A 216 20.29 7.56 -4.65
CA VAL A 216 19.97 7.72 -6.06
C VAL A 216 21.06 8.55 -6.73
N TYR A 217 21.31 8.28 -8.00
CA TYR A 217 22.43 8.84 -8.72
C TYR A 217 21.93 9.63 -9.92
N ARG A 218 22.68 10.61 -10.32
CA ARG A 218 22.44 11.34 -11.57
C ARG A 218 23.52 11.05 -12.59
N VAL A 219 23.17 11.17 -13.85
CA VAL A 219 24.14 11.10 -14.94
C VAL A 219 24.90 12.41 -15.02
N LYS A 220 26.22 12.36 -14.96
CA LYS A 220 27.09 13.52 -14.93
C LYS A 220 26.97 14.41 -16.17
N ASN A 221 26.92 13.77 -17.33
CA ASN A 221 26.85 14.46 -18.61
C ASN A 221 25.61 13.95 -19.36
N ARG A 222 24.83 14.88 -19.79
CA ARG A 222 23.80 14.65 -20.78
C ARG A 222 24.42 14.77 -22.16
N GLY A 223 24.02 13.96 -23.13
CA GLY A 223 24.50 13.86 -24.50
C GLY A 223 24.99 15.17 -25.15
N GLY A 224 25.12 15.19 -26.43
CA GLY A 224 25.86 16.23 -27.16
C GLY A 224 27.35 15.91 -27.21
N SER A 225 28.05 16.20 -28.27
CA SER A 225 29.46 15.80 -28.48
C SER A 225 29.70 14.27 -28.56
N GLY A 226 28.76 13.50 -29.13
CA GLY A 226 28.93 12.06 -29.35
C GLY A 226 28.74 11.20 -28.08
N LYS A 227 28.27 11.79 -26.99
CA LYS A 227 27.88 11.08 -25.76
C LYS A 227 26.36 11.11 -25.63
N HIS A 228 25.79 9.95 -25.61
CA HIS A 228 24.34 9.82 -25.47
C HIS A 228 23.88 10.06 -24.05
N LEU A 229 22.62 10.44 -23.93
CA LEU A 229 21.91 10.51 -22.67
C LEU A 229 21.96 9.11 -21.99
N TYR A 230 22.20 9.09 -20.69
CA TYR A 230 22.18 7.86 -19.87
C TYR A 230 23.07 6.73 -20.43
N VAL A 231 24.30 7.09 -20.80
CA VAL A 231 25.30 6.10 -21.19
C VAL A 231 25.62 5.20 -19.99
N THR A 232 25.79 3.91 -20.24
CA THR A 232 26.11 2.90 -19.22
C THR A 232 27.55 2.95 -18.72
N ASP A 233 28.16 4.10 -18.71
CA ASP A 233 29.50 4.31 -18.20
C ASP A 233 29.45 4.79 -16.74
N PRO A 234 29.98 4.00 -15.79
CA PRO A 234 29.99 4.36 -14.37
C PRO A 234 30.63 5.71 -14.07
N SER A 235 31.60 6.13 -14.91
CA SER A 235 32.26 7.44 -14.75
C SER A 235 31.31 8.63 -14.99
N GLN A 236 30.17 8.41 -15.60
CA GLN A 236 29.14 9.42 -15.85
C GLN A 236 28.12 9.54 -14.73
N ILE A 237 28.19 8.65 -13.74
CA ILE A 237 27.29 8.64 -12.59
C ILE A 237 27.93 9.46 -11.48
N ILE A 238 27.16 10.36 -10.88
CA ILE A 238 27.59 11.14 -9.73
C ILE A 238 26.72 10.73 -8.56
N ASP A 239 27.37 10.51 -7.43
CA ASP A 239 26.70 10.40 -6.13
C ASP A 239 25.97 11.71 -5.83
N ASN A 240 24.81 11.60 -5.26
CA ASN A 240 24.00 12.74 -4.88
C ASN A 240 24.17 12.90 -3.37
N ASP A 241 25.20 13.65 -2.97
CA ASP A 241 25.43 14.05 -1.58
C ASP A 241 24.31 14.97 -1.08
#